data_8b536ed3cd2af9685497f06f1f05efef
#
_entry.id   8b536ed3cd2af9685497f06f1f05efef
#
_cell.length_a   1.000
_cell.length_b   1.000
_cell.length_c   1.000
_cell.angle_alpha   90.00
_cell.angle_beta   90.00
_cell.angle_gamma   90.00
#
_symmetry.space_group_name_H-M   'P 1'
#
loop_
_entity.id
_entity.type
_entity.pdbx_description
1 polymer ?
#
loop_
_entity_poly.entity_id
_entity_poly.type
_entity_poly.pdbx_seq_one_letter_code
_entity_poly.pdbx_strand_id
1 'polypeptide(L)'
;MTDFKPTKIDYVRSYIPVPDPIESEINDAVALINGAKKPLVLVGHGVELGHAEKELADFIEKGNLPAARTLLGLAALPSEHPPNMGMLGMHGNLAPNVKTNECDVLIAVGMRFDDRVTGTLSTYAKQAKIIHLDIDKSEFGKNVKPDVTVLGDCRQTLKLITERMAKASHKEWIESFKPLDKEEYDKVIDIAINPKDGPLKMGEVVTEVSNQSPADSVLVTDVGLNQMFASRYFKYRSPRSIVTSGGLGTMGFCMPAAIGATFGAPQRMVFAFSGDGGFQMNIQELGTIMENQAPVKMILMNNTYLGNVRQWQQMMFDGRYSCTHMMNPDYSKIAAAYGIPYILVTDRSQLKDAVKQMISATGPFILEAAVEDEENVMPMIKPGNSVDEMIFEI
;
A
#
# COMPACT_ATOMS: atom_id res chain seq x y z
N MET A 1 -41.16 26.55 4.92
CA MET A 1 -40.11 26.68 3.88
C MET A 1 -39.34 27.94 4.22
N THR A 2 -38.04 27.86 4.30
CA THR A 2 -37.17 29.01 4.55
C THR A 2 -36.39 29.28 3.28
N ASP A 3 -36.32 30.52 2.83
CA ASP A 3 -35.57 30.89 1.63
C ASP A 3 -34.08 30.67 1.86
N PHE A 4 -33.45 29.91 0.95
CA PHE A 4 -32.01 29.73 0.97
C PHE A 4 -31.34 31.03 0.48
N LYS A 5 -30.53 31.63 1.37
CA LYS A 5 -29.67 32.77 1.04
C LYS A 5 -28.23 32.30 0.96
N PRO A 6 -27.63 32.18 -0.24
CA PRO A 6 -26.23 31.79 -0.36
C PRO A 6 -25.33 32.82 0.32
N THR A 7 -24.47 32.38 1.22
CA THR A 7 -23.42 33.21 1.82
C THR A 7 -22.18 33.13 0.95
N LYS A 8 -21.68 34.27 0.50
CA LYS A 8 -20.41 34.32 -0.21
C LYS A 8 -19.28 33.98 0.77
N ILE A 9 -18.50 32.94 0.45
CA ILE A 9 -17.31 32.58 1.21
C ILE A 9 -16.14 33.30 0.54
N ASP A 10 -15.55 34.25 1.24
CA ASP A 10 -14.44 35.07 0.69
C ASP A 10 -13.09 34.34 0.72
N TYR A 11 -12.94 33.30 1.58
CA TYR A 11 -11.75 32.46 1.58
C TYR A 11 -12.04 31.08 2.21
N VAL A 12 -11.23 30.10 1.85
CA VAL A 12 -11.25 28.75 2.44
C VAL A 12 -10.00 28.59 3.30
N ARG A 13 -10.20 28.30 4.61
CA ARG A 13 -9.07 28.15 5.57
C ARG A 13 -8.12 27.01 5.24
N SER A 14 -8.55 26.06 4.45
CA SER A 14 -7.76 24.90 4.02
C SER A 14 -6.81 25.17 2.84
N TYR A 15 -6.82 26.38 2.27
CA TYR A 15 -5.85 26.73 1.22
C TYR A 15 -4.50 27.00 1.85
N ILE A 16 -3.56 26.09 1.63
CA ILE A 16 -2.15 26.29 1.98
C ILE A 16 -1.41 26.52 0.67
N PRO A 17 -0.75 27.69 0.49
CA PRO A 17 0.08 27.93 -0.69
C PRO A 17 1.19 26.90 -0.76
N VAL A 18 1.47 26.39 -1.97
CA VAL A 18 2.64 25.55 -2.20
C VAL A 18 3.88 26.40 -1.93
N PRO A 19 4.74 26.04 -0.96
CA PRO A 19 5.93 26.81 -0.65
C PRO A 19 6.97 26.66 -1.75
N ASP A 20 7.68 27.75 -2.04
CA ASP A 20 8.83 27.70 -2.93
C ASP A 20 10.01 27.00 -2.25
N PRO A 21 10.73 26.10 -2.94
CA PRO A 21 11.91 25.43 -2.40
C PRO A 21 13.01 26.43 -2.02
N ILE A 22 13.64 26.22 -0.86
CA ILE A 22 14.74 27.04 -0.37
C ILE A 22 16.06 26.49 -0.92
N GLU A 23 16.84 27.34 -1.58
CA GLU A 23 18.06 26.91 -2.28
C GLU A 23 19.12 26.30 -1.36
N SER A 24 19.29 26.83 -0.14
CA SER A 24 20.23 26.25 0.84
C SER A 24 19.81 24.85 1.27
N GLU A 25 18.51 24.60 1.49
CA GLU A 25 17.99 23.28 1.85
C GLU A 25 18.25 22.24 0.74
N ILE A 26 18.04 22.63 -0.52
CA ILE A 26 18.36 21.79 -1.68
C ILE A 26 19.86 21.46 -1.73
N ASN A 27 20.74 22.44 -1.52
CA ASN A 27 22.19 22.24 -1.57
C ASN A 27 22.66 21.33 -0.40
N ASP A 28 22.11 21.50 0.79
CA ASP A 28 22.41 20.65 1.95
C ASP A 28 21.97 19.20 1.71
N ALA A 29 20.79 19.00 1.14
CA ALA A 29 20.30 17.67 0.74
C ALA A 29 21.23 17.03 -0.31
N VAL A 30 21.61 17.78 -1.35
CA VAL A 30 22.55 17.31 -2.40
C VAL A 30 23.90 16.92 -1.81
N ALA A 31 24.43 17.71 -0.87
CA ALA A 31 25.70 17.40 -0.21
C ALA A 31 25.66 16.06 0.55
N LEU A 32 24.58 15.81 1.31
CA LEU A 32 24.39 14.53 2.01
C LEU A 32 24.23 13.37 1.03
N ILE A 33 23.43 13.52 -0.01
CA ILE A 33 23.18 12.48 -1.01
C ILE A 33 24.47 12.11 -1.73
N ASN A 34 25.26 13.10 -2.16
CA ASN A 34 26.53 12.86 -2.85
C ASN A 34 27.58 12.17 -1.95
N GLY A 35 27.50 12.34 -0.64
CA GLY A 35 28.37 11.69 0.33
C GLY A 35 27.93 10.29 0.79
N ALA A 36 26.72 9.89 0.47
CA ALA A 36 26.12 8.66 0.94
C ALA A 36 26.81 7.41 0.35
N LYS A 37 27.03 6.40 1.17
CA LYS A 37 27.53 5.07 0.77
C LYS A 37 26.41 4.02 0.78
N LYS A 38 25.44 4.19 1.67
CA LYS A 38 24.30 3.29 1.89
C LYS A 38 22.99 4.09 1.92
N PRO A 39 22.66 4.86 0.87
CA PRO A 39 21.42 5.63 0.87
C PRO A 39 20.19 4.71 0.78
N LEU A 40 19.06 5.15 1.37
CA LEU A 40 17.76 4.51 1.20
C LEU A 40 16.70 5.59 1.04
N VAL A 41 15.91 5.49 -0.03
CA VAL A 41 14.79 6.39 -0.31
C VAL A 41 13.50 5.77 0.24
N LEU A 42 12.76 6.54 1.03
CA LEU A 42 11.42 6.18 1.49
C LEU A 42 10.39 6.99 0.71
N VAL A 43 9.55 6.28 -0.04
CA VAL A 43 8.58 6.88 -0.97
C VAL A 43 7.20 6.90 -0.33
N GLY A 44 6.69 8.10 -0.06
CA GLY A 44 5.35 8.30 0.50
C GLY A 44 4.32 8.75 -0.53
N HIS A 45 3.09 8.93 -0.07
CA HIS A 45 1.95 9.36 -0.90
C HIS A 45 2.11 10.78 -1.49
N GLY A 46 2.91 11.62 -0.85
CA GLY A 46 3.20 12.97 -1.33
C GLY A 46 3.78 13.02 -2.74
N VAL A 47 4.45 11.95 -3.18
CA VAL A 47 4.94 11.81 -4.56
C VAL A 47 3.78 11.76 -5.55
N GLU A 48 2.76 10.94 -5.27
CA GLU A 48 1.57 10.83 -6.13
C GLU A 48 0.70 12.08 -6.06
N LEU A 49 0.54 12.67 -4.87
CA LEU A 49 -0.21 13.92 -4.70
C LEU A 49 0.44 15.10 -5.44
N GLY A 50 1.77 15.16 -5.45
CA GLY A 50 2.56 16.15 -6.17
C GLY A 50 2.75 15.85 -7.66
N HIS A 51 2.21 14.73 -8.20
CA HIS A 51 2.44 14.29 -9.59
C HIS A 51 3.94 14.19 -9.94
N ALA A 52 4.74 13.67 -9.01
CA ALA A 52 6.20 13.66 -9.04
C ALA A 52 6.79 12.28 -9.38
N GLU A 53 6.00 11.36 -9.92
CA GLU A 53 6.42 9.97 -10.18
C GLU A 53 7.59 9.91 -11.16
N LYS A 54 7.58 10.78 -12.19
CA LYS A 54 8.67 10.89 -13.15
C LYS A 54 9.94 11.45 -12.50
N GLU A 55 9.82 12.53 -11.77
CA GLU A 55 10.94 13.18 -11.07
C GLU A 55 11.54 12.24 -10.01
N LEU A 56 10.71 11.40 -9.36
CA LEU A 56 11.18 10.35 -8.46
C LEU A 56 12.01 9.30 -9.22
N ALA A 57 11.52 8.81 -10.35
CA ALA A 57 12.24 7.84 -11.17
C ALA A 57 13.59 8.41 -11.66
N ASP A 58 13.60 9.63 -12.21
CA ASP A 58 14.81 10.31 -12.65
C ASP A 58 15.83 10.48 -11.50
N PHE A 59 15.35 10.81 -10.29
CA PHE A 59 16.17 10.93 -9.08
C PHE A 59 16.81 9.61 -8.68
N ILE A 60 16.00 8.56 -8.60
CA ILE A 60 16.41 7.20 -8.23
C ILE A 60 17.43 6.65 -9.25
N GLU A 61 17.14 6.81 -10.54
CA GLU A 61 18.01 6.32 -11.60
C GLU A 61 19.37 7.05 -11.63
N LYS A 62 19.38 8.38 -11.51
CA LYS A 62 20.62 9.16 -11.52
C LYS A 62 21.55 8.79 -10.38
N GLY A 63 20.99 8.61 -9.18
CA GLY A 63 21.76 8.24 -7.99
C GLY A 63 21.95 6.73 -7.82
N ASN A 64 21.31 5.88 -8.63
CA ASN A 64 21.21 4.44 -8.42
C ASN A 64 20.83 4.12 -6.96
N LEU A 65 19.71 4.72 -6.50
CA LEU A 65 19.27 4.71 -5.11
C LEU A 65 18.25 3.59 -4.87
N PRO A 66 18.46 2.68 -3.91
CA PRO A 66 17.41 1.77 -3.51
C PRO A 66 16.25 2.55 -2.90
N ALA A 67 15.01 2.17 -3.27
CA ALA A 67 13.81 2.84 -2.84
C ALA A 67 12.79 1.86 -2.26
N ALA A 68 12.25 2.16 -1.10
CA ALA A 68 11.17 1.42 -0.46
C ALA A 68 9.93 2.31 -0.35
N ARG A 69 8.75 1.71 -0.50
CA ARG A 69 7.48 2.42 -0.58
C ARG A 69 6.67 2.23 0.70
N THR A 70 6.04 3.30 1.18
CA THR A 70 4.99 3.16 2.20
C THR A 70 3.72 2.59 1.59
N LEU A 71 2.78 2.11 2.41
CA LEU A 71 1.49 1.61 1.94
C LEU A 71 0.79 2.57 0.95
N LEU A 72 0.74 3.85 1.29
CA LEU A 72 0.13 4.87 0.43
C LEU A 72 1.02 5.34 -0.72
N GLY A 73 2.30 4.98 -0.74
CA GLY A 73 3.24 5.28 -1.82
C GLY A 73 3.49 4.12 -2.79
N LEU A 74 2.73 3.03 -2.67
CA LEU A 74 2.97 1.79 -3.44
C LEU A 74 2.92 1.99 -4.95
N ALA A 75 2.07 2.86 -5.46
CA ALA A 75 1.94 3.10 -6.88
C ALA A 75 2.80 4.26 -7.41
N ALA A 76 3.55 4.96 -6.53
CA ALA A 76 4.46 6.04 -6.95
C ALA A 76 5.69 5.54 -7.72
N LEU A 77 6.03 4.25 -7.58
CA LEU A 77 7.12 3.60 -8.30
C LEU A 77 6.66 2.21 -8.77
N PRO A 78 6.82 1.84 -10.04
CA PRO A 78 6.43 0.51 -10.53
C PRO A 78 7.06 -0.61 -9.72
N SER A 79 6.29 -1.70 -9.47
CA SER A 79 6.77 -2.83 -8.68
C SER A 79 8.00 -3.50 -9.28
N GLU A 80 8.15 -3.46 -10.60
CA GLU A 80 9.25 -4.09 -11.35
C GLU A 80 10.41 -3.11 -11.64
N HIS A 81 10.36 -1.89 -11.10
CA HIS A 81 11.47 -0.94 -11.24
C HIS A 81 12.72 -1.46 -10.53
N PRO A 82 13.90 -1.54 -11.19
CA PRO A 82 15.06 -2.27 -10.65
C PRO A 82 15.53 -1.88 -9.24
N PRO A 83 15.55 -0.59 -8.84
CA PRO A 83 15.90 -0.20 -7.48
C PRO A 83 14.71 -0.18 -6.49
N ASN A 84 13.55 -0.75 -6.85
CA ASN A 84 12.42 -0.88 -5.93
C ASN A 84 12.64 -2.07 -4.99
N MET A 85 12.75 -1.77 -3.69
CA MET A 85 13.04 -2.74 -2.62
C MET A 85 11.77 -3.23 -1.91
N GLY A 86 10.59 -2.96 -2.46
CA GLY A 86 9.32 -3.40 -1.88
C GLY A 86 8.64 -2.38 -0.96
N MET A 87 7.77 -2.88 -0.09
CA MET A 87 7.03 -2.10 0.90
C MET A 87 7.76 -2.13 2.24
N LEU A 88 7.81 -1.01 2.95
CA LEU A 88 8.33 -0.92 4.31
C LEU A 88 7.22 -0.73 5.35
N GLY A 89 7.55 -0.90 6.61
CA GLY A 89 6.65 -0.71 7.75
C GLY A 89 6.18 -2.02 8.38
N MET A 90 5.20 -1.96 9.27
CA MET A 90 4.76 -3.07 10.14
C MET A 90 4.48 -4.38 9.39
N HIS A 91 3.82 -4.31 8.23
CA HIS A 91 3.53 -5.45 7.36
C HIS A 91 4.32 -5.38 6.04
N GLY A 92 5.44 -4.66 6.05
CA GLY A 92 6.33 -4.52 4.90
C GLY A 92 7.22 -5.74 4.65
N ASN A 93 8.11 -5.60 3.67
CA ASN A 93 9.11 -6.60 3.36
C ASN A 93 10.27 -6.57 4.37
N LEU A 94 10.94 -7.69 4.55
CA LEU A 94 12.07 -7.83 5.48
C LEU A 94 13.23 -6.90 5.10
N ALA A 95 13.67 -6.96 3.85
CA ALA A 95 14.86 -6.26 3.41
C ALA A 95 14.79 -4.73 3.63
N PRO A 96 13.76 -3.98 3.16
CA PRO A 96 13.72 -2.54 3.36
C PRO A 96 13.59 -2.14 4.84
N ASN A 97 12.95 -2.97 5.68
CA ASN A 97 12.85 -2.70 7.11
C ASN A 97 14.21 -2.84 7.80
N VAL A 98 14.93 -3.95 7.57
CA VAL A 98 16.28 -4.16 8.12
C VAL A 98 17.24 -3.07 7.61
N LYS A 99 17.19 -2.78 6.30
CA LYS A 99 18.08 -1.79 5.68
C LYS A 99 17.82 -0.34 6.13
N THR A 100 16.65 -0.05 6.67
CA THR A 100 16.39 1.24 7.32
C THR A 100 17.33 1.49 8.51
N ASN A 101 17.64 0.45 9.29
CA ASN A 101 18.57 0.53 10.41
C ASN A 101 20.04 0.28 10.03
N GLU A 102 20.35 0.06 8.75
CA GLU A 102 21.73 -0.09 8.24
C GLU A 102 22.18 1.06 7.31
N CYS A 103 21.23 1.84 6.76
CA CYS A 103 21.55 2.94 5.85
C CYS A 103 22.34 4.05 6.55
N ASP A 104 23.15 4.80 5.81
CA ASP A 104 23.87 5.97 6.31
C ASP A 104 23.13 7.29 6.00
N VAL A 105 22.32 7.32 4.93
CA VAL A 105 21.44 8.44 4.58
C VAL A 105 20.05 7.91 4.29
N LEU A 106 19.05 8.37 5.04
CA LEU A 106 17.64 8.07 4.85
C LEU A 106 16.94 9.28 4.21
N ILE A 107 16.37 9.09 3.03
CA ILE A 107 15.75 10.15 2.24
C ILE A 107 14.25 9.92 2.20
N ALA A 108 13.51 10.64 3.02
CA ALA A 108 12.06 10.54 3.09
C ALA A 108 11.40 11.54 2.15
N VAL A 109 10.60 11.06 1.20
CA VAL A 109 9.95 11.85 0.16
C VAL A 109 8.44 11.77 0.31
N GLY A 110 7.82 12.88 0.75
CA GLY A 110 6.36 13.00 0.88
C GLY A 110 5.74 11.95 1.82
N MET A 111 6.37 11.68 2.97
CA MET A 111 5.91 10.73 3.98
C MET A 111 6.12 11.29 5.39
N ARG A 112 5.21 10.97 6.31
CA ARG A 112 5.11 11.63 7.63
C ARG A 112 5.75 10.85 8.80
N PHE A 113 6.46 9.77 8.57
CA PHE A 113 7.05 8.92 9.61
C PHE A 113 6.06 8.46 10.67
N ASP A 114 4.90 7.91 10.27
CA ASP A 114 3.93 7.40 11.24
C ASP A 114 4.40 6.08 11.90
N ASP A 115 3.72 5.71 12.97
CA ASP A 115 4.08 4.56 13.81
C ASP A 115 4.02 3.21 13.05
N ARG A 116 3.21 3.10 11.99
CA ARG A 116 3.12 1.91 11.15
C ARG A 116 4.36 1.71 10.29
N VAL A 117 5.11 2.79 10.05
CA VAL A 117 6.37 2.77 9.31
C VAL A 117 7.57 2.67 10.26
N THR A 118 7.55 3.43 11.35
CA THR A 118 8.75 3.58 12.21
C THR A 118 8.89 2.49 13.25
N GLY A 119 7.80 1.85 13.67
CA GLY A 119 7.83 1.05 14.89
C GLY A 119 8.31 1.89 16.07
N THR A 120 9.22 1.34 16.87
CA THR A 120 9.79 2.00 18.05
C THR A 120 10.74 3.13 17.68
N LEU A 121 10.34 4.37 17.88
CA LEU A 121 11.12 5.57 17.50
C LEU A 121 12.52 5.65 18.15
N SER A 122 12.71 5.08 19.33
CA SER A 122 14.02 5.09 20.03
C SER A 122 15.09 4.28 19.30
N THR A 123 14.71 3.36 18.42
CA THR A 123 15.63 2.49 17.67
C THR A 123 15.60 2.77 16.15
N TYR A 124 14.71 3.63 15.66
CA TYR A 124 14.51 3.87 14.24
C TYR A 124 15.61 4.72 13.62
N ALA A 125 16.36 4.18 12.68
CA ALA A 125 17.35 4.85 11.82
C ALA A 125 18.36 5.74 12.56
N LYS A 126 18.80 5.35 13.78
CA LYS A 126 19.66 6.21 14.65
C LYS A 126 21.04 6.44 14.08
N GLN A 127 21.53 5.57 13.24
CA GLN A 127 22.83 5.67 12.57
C GLN A 127 22.81 6.56 11.32
N ALA A 128 21.61 6.83 10.76
CA ALA A 128 21.45 7.53 9.50
C ALA A 128 21.37 9.05 9.67
N LYS A 129 21.88 9.78 8.66
CA LYS A 129 21.49 11.17 8.42
C LYS A 129 20.18 11.19 7.68
N ILE A 130 19.23 12.00 8.16
CA ILE A 130 17.85 12.01 7.66
C ILE A 130 17.58 13.27 6.87
N ILE A 131 17.18 13.09 5.61
CA ILE A 131 16.66 14.14 4.73
C ILE A 131 15.16 13.96 4.65
N HIS A 132 14.38 15.00 4.94
CA HIS A 132 12.93 14.96 4.87
C HIS A 132 12.39 16.01 3.90
N LEU A 133 11.84 15.53 2.79
CA LEU A 133 11.16 16.35 1.77
C LEU A 133 9.65 16.29 2.01
N ASP A 134 9.04 17.41 2.32
CA ASP A 134 7.57 17.48 2.52
C ASP A 134 7.05 18.87 2.15
N ILE A 135 5.77 18.93 1.77
CA ILE A 135 5.06 20.18 1.51
C ILE A 135 4.54 20.82 2.80
N ASP A 136 4.36 20.02 3.86
CA ASP A 136 3.84 20.47 5.15
C ASP A 136 4.96 20.61 6.17
N LYS A 137 5.29 21.86 6.50
CA LYS A 137 6.31 22.19 7.51
C LYS A 137 6.02 21.58 8.88
N SER A 138 4.75 21.27 9.21
CA SER A 138 4.37 20.71 10.52
C SER A 138 4.78 19.23 10.68
N GLU A 139 5.10 18.53 9.60
CA GLU A 139 5.59 17.16 9.65
C GLU A 139 7.09 17.07 9.99
N PHE A 140 7.85 18.16 9.81
CA PHE A 140 9.28 18.16 10.11
C PHE A 140 9.58 18.04 11.60
N GLY A 141 10.27 16.98 11.98
CA GLY A 141 10.67 16.74 13.37
C GLY A 141 9.54 16.31 14.31
N LYS A 142 8.34 16.04 13.78
CA LYS A 142 7.19 15.61 14.55
C LYS A 142 7.42 14.24 15.22
N ASN A 143 7.87 13.25 14.48
CA ASN A 143 8.18 11.90 14.96
C ASN A 143 9.67 11.59 14.88
N VAL A 144 10.30 11.88 13.76
CA VAL A 144 11.71 11.65 13.50
C VAL A 144 12.37 12.98 13.20
N LYS A 145 13.46 13.30 13.93
CA LYS A 145 14.19 14.56 13.74
C LYS A 145 15.07 14.46 12.49
N PRO A 146 14.83 15.26 11.44
CA PRO A 146 15.69 15.28 10.27
C PRO A 146 16.97 16.08 10.53
N ASP A 147 18.06 15.73 9.83
CA ASP A 147 19.29 16.53 9.73
C ASP A 147 19.12 17.64 8.69
N VAL A 148 18.40 17.36 7.59
CA VAL A 148 18.07 18.32 6.54
C VAL A 148 16.57 18.24 6.26
N THR A 149 15.91 19.39 6.24
CA THR A 149 14.54 19.56 5.76
C THR A 149 14.56 20.17 4.37
N VAL A 150 13.63 19.75 3.51
CA VAL A 150 13.41 20.36 2.21
C VAL A 150 11.92 20.65 2.09
N LEU A 151 11.54 21.89 2.37
CA LEU A 151 10.17 22.34 2.27
C LEU A 151 9.80 22.64 0.81
N GLY A 152 8.77 22.00 0.29
CA GLY A 152 8.28 22.24 -1.06
C GLY A 152 7.52 21.08 -1.65
N ASP A 153 6.95 21.31 -2.82
CA ASP A 153 6.30 20.27 -3.62
C ASP A 153 7.34 19.25 -4.10
N CYS A 154 7.00 17.95 -4.00
CA CYS A 154 7.91 16.86 -4.36
C CYS A 154 8.42 16.94 -5.80
N ARG A 155 7.60 17.41 -6.74
CA ARG A 155 7.97 17.53 -8.15
C ARG A 155 9.06 18.55 -8.35
N GLN A 156 8.95 19.71 -7.67
CA GLN A 156 9.95 20.78 -7.79
C GLN A 156 11.24 20.41 -7.04
N THR A 157 11.11 19.92 -5.80
CA THR A 157 12.27 19.61 -4.95
C THR A 157 13.10 18.45 -5.51
N LEU A 158 12.46 17.35 -5.95
CA LEU A 158 13.15 16.22 -6.59
C LEU A 158 13.85 16.65 -7.88
N LYS A 159 13.22 17.48 -8.73
CA LYS A 159 13.84 18.01 -9.94
C LYS A 159 15.10 18.79 -9.62
N LEU A 160 15.03 19.75 -8.68
CA LEU A 160 16.18 20.59 -8.31
C LEU A 160 17.34 19.78 -7.70
N ILE A 161 17.03 18.80 -6.83
CA ILE A 161 18.02 17.89 -6.27
C ILE A 161 18.66 17.05 -7.39
N THR A 162 17.84 16.47 -8.27
CA THR A 162 18.31 15.63 -9.36
C THR A 162 19.22 16.39 -10.32
N GLU A 163 18.90 17.65 -10.66
CA GLU A 163 19.75 18.48 -11.52
C GLU A 163 21.15 18.69 -10.93
N ARG A 164 21.25 18.87 -9.60
CA ARG A 164 22.49 19.25 -8.89
C ARG A 164 23.31 18.07 -8.36
N MET A 165 22.67 16.93 -8.06
CA MET A 165 23.39 15.77 -7.54
C MET A 165 24.31 15.13 -8.58
N ALA A 166 25.39 14.53 -8.12
CA ALA A 166 26.27 13.73 -8.96
C ALA A 166 25.61 12.40 -9.38
N LYS A 167 25.99 11.87 -10.53
CA LYS A 167 25.67 10.47 -10.87
C LYS A 167 26.46 9.53 -9.95
N ALA A 168 25.79 8.57 -9.34
CA ALA A 168 26.38 7.63 -8.39
C ALA A 168 26.06 6.18 -8.75
N SER A 169 26.66 5.25 -8.03
CA SER A 169 26.36 3.81 -8.12
C SER A 169 26.46 3.19 -6.74
N HIS A 170 25.38 2.55 -6.29
CA HIS A 170 25.30 1.87 -5.00
C HIS A 170 25.06 0.37 -5.17
N LYS A 171 25.72 -0.23 -6.20
CA LYS A 171 25.51 -1.61 -6.60
C LYS A 171 25.69 -2.61 -5.45
N GLU A 172 26.78 -2.50 -4.71
CA GLU A 172 27.07 -3.41 -3.57
C GLU A 172 26.04 -3.27 -2.46
N TRP A 173 25.57 -2.04 -2.20
CA TRP A 173 24.52 -1.78 -1.24
C TRP A 173 23.20 -2.39 -1.67
N ILE A 174 22.79 -2.21 -2.93
CA ILE A 174 21.59 -2.82 -3.51
C ILE A 174 21.67 -4.35 -3.47
N GLU A 175 22.81 -4.94 -3.83
CA GLU A 175 23.02 -6.39 -3.77
C GLU A 175 22.88 -6.94 -2.33
N SER A 176 23.16 -6.15 -1.32
CA SER A 176 23.04 -6.56 0.09
C SER A 176 21.59 -6.77 0.57
N PHE A 177 20.58 -6.37 -0.21
CA PHE A 177 19.16 -6.64 0.06
C PHE A 177 18.79 -8.08 -0.30
N LYS A 178 19.40 -8.66 -1.34
CA LYS A 178 19.02 -9.97 -1.90
C LYS A 178 19.00 -11.13 -0.91
N PRO A 179 19.94 -11.27 0.04
CA PRO A 179 19.86 -12.36 1.02
C PRO A 179 18.61 -12.27 1.88
N LEU A 180 18.19 -11.05 2.26
CA LEU A 180 16.98 -10.81 3.06
C LEU A 180 15.70 -11.04 2.22
N ASP A 181 15.71 -10.61 0.95
CA ASP A 181 14.61 -10.91 0.03
C ASP A 181 14.44 -12.41 -0.17
N LYS A 182 15.56 -13.15 -0.29
CA LYS A 182 15.53 -14.61 -0.41
C LYS A 182 15.01 -15.27 0.87
N GLU A 183 15.43 -14.81 2.03
CA GLU A 183 14.96 -15.32 3.33
C GLU A 183 13.45 -15.14 3.48
N GLU A 184 12.93 -13.94 3.16
CA GLU A 184 11.50 -13.67 3.19
C GLU A 184 10.73 -14.52 2.18
N TYR A 185 11.28 -14.66 0.95
CA TYR A 185 10.68 -15.48 -0.09
C TYR A 185 10.52 -16.93 0.37
N ASP A 186 11.60 -17.52 0.87
CA ASP A 186 11.62 -18.93 1.27
C ASP A 186 10.71 -19.20 2.49
N LYS A 187 10.61 -18.26 3.43
CA LYS A 187 9.86 -18.45 4.68
C LYS A 187 8.38 -18.07 4.58
N VAL A 188 8.04 -17.11 3.72
CA VAL A 188 6.70 -16.50 3.72
C VAL A 188 6.10 -16.43 2.33
N ILE A 189 6.80 -15.82 1.36
CA ILE A 189 6.18 -15.45 0.09
C ILE A 189 5.80 -16.69 -0.71
N ASP A 190 6.71 -17.65 -0.87
CA ASP A 190 6.45 -18.86 -1.66
C ASP A 190 5.28 -19.66 -1.08
N ILE A 191 5.20 -19.75 0.24
CA ILE A 191 4.10 -20.43 0.94
C ILE A 191 2.74 -19.73 0.71
N ALA A 192 2.75 -18.39 0.63
CA ALA A 192 1.53 -17.60 0.46
C ALA A 192 1.03 -17.58 -0.99
N ILE A 193 1.92 -17.67 -2.00
CA ILE A 193 1.55 -17.52 -3.40
C ILE A 193 1.63 -18.81 -4.23
N ASN A 194 2.36 -19.82 -3.76
CA ASN A 194 2.55 -21.11 -4.43
C ASN A 194 2.36 -22.30 -3.48
N PRO A 195 1.32 -22.34 -2.63
CA PRO A 195 1.12 -23.45 -1.72
C PRO A 195 0.88 -24.75 -2.51
N LYS A 196 1.41 -25.87 -2.00
CA LYS A 196 1.31 -27.17 -2.68
C LYS A 196 0.00 -27.87 -2.37
N ASP A 197 -0.56 -27.63 -1.20
CA ASP A 197 -1.75 -28.28 -0.66
C ASP A 197 -2.48 -27.32 0.32
N GLY A 198 -3.51 -27.83 0.98
CA GLY A 198 -4.32 -27.10 1.95
C GLY A 198 -5.34 -26.14 1.32
N PRO A 199 -6.00 -25.30 2.13
CA PRO A 199 -6.97 -24.32 1.68
C PRO A 199 -6.38 -23.29 0.72
N LEU A 200 -7.25 -22.60 -0.01
CA LEU A 200 -6.86 -21.46 -0.86
C LEU A 200 -6.29 -20.32 0.01
N LYS A 201 -5.18 -19.73 -0.40
CA LYS A 201 -4.53 -18.63 0.33
C LYS A 201 -4.91 -17.27 -0.27
N MET A 202 -4.99 -16.23 0.58
CA MET A 202 -5.23 -14.86 0.11
C MET A 202 -4.13 -14.40 -0.87
N GLY A 203 -2.88 -14.79 -0.62
CA GLY A 203 -1.74 -14.46 -1.49
C GLY A 203 -1.88 -15.05 -2.90
N GLU A 204 -2.39 -16.30 -3.04
CA GLU A 204 -2.67 -16.90 -4.35
C GLU A 204 -3.72 -16.11 -5.12
N VAL A 205 -4.83 -15.73 -4.43
CA VAL A 205 -5.93 -14.97 -5.05
C VAL A 205 -5.44 -13.64 -5.58
N VAL A 206 -4.70 -12.89 -4.76
CA VAL A 206 -4.15 -11.58 -5.17
C VAL A 206 -3.19 -11.73 -6.33
N THR A 207 -2.28 -12.70 -6.27
CA THR A 207 -1.26 -12.95 -7.30
C THR A 207 -1.91 -13.33 -8.62
N GLU A 208 -2.92 -14.20 -8.61
CA GLU A 208 -3.61 -14.59 -9.84
C GLU A 208 -4.38 -13.43 -10.48
N VAL A 209 -5.11 -12.63 -9.66
CA VAL A 209 -5.78 -11.42 -10.15
C VAL A 209 -4.75 -10.43 -10.72
N SER A 210 -3.63 -10.20 -10.03
CA SER A 210 -2.57 -9.31 -10.48
C SER A 210 -1.91 -9.75 -11.79
N ASN A 211 -1.70 -11.06 -11.97
CA ASN A 211 -1.08 -11.61 -13.16
C ASN A 211 -1.95 -11.47 -14.41
N GLN A 212 -3.29 -11.57 -14.24
CA GLN A 212 -4.22 -11.45 -15.35
C GLN A 212 -4.73 -10.00 -15.57
N SER A 213 -4.47 -9.09 -14.62
CA SER A 213 -4.98 -7.71 -14.69
C SER A 213 -4.25 -6.87 -15.75
N PRO A 214 -4.95 -5.95 -16.45
CA PRO A 214 -4.31 -4.91 -17.25
C PRO A 214 -3.29 -4.10 -16.44
N ALA A 215 -2.23 -3.64 -17.11
CA ALA A 215 -1.12 -2.95 -16.44
C ALA A 215 -1.53 -1.63 -15.76
N ASP A 216 -2.58 -0.99 -16.24
CA ASP A 216 -3.11 0.27 -15.74
C ASP A 216 -4.30 0.10 -14.76
N SER A 217 -4.55 -1.12 -14.28
CA SER A 217 -5.64 -1.40 -13.34
C SER A 217 -5.52 -0.61 -12.04
N VAL A 218 -6.66 -0.36 -11.42
CA VAL A 218 -6.75 0.26 -10.09
C VAL A 218 -7.11 -0.80 -9.06
N LEU A 219 -6.28 -0.94 -8.06
CA LEU A 219 -6.55 -1.73 -6.86
C LEU A 219 -7.25 -0.86 -5.82
N VAL A 220 -8.40 -1.31 -5.34
CA VAL A 220 -9.08 -0.72 -4.18
C VAL A 220 -9.13 -1.76 -3.07
N THR A 221 -8.72 -1.42 -1.87
CA THR A 221 -8.75 -2.38 -0.75
C THR A 221 -9.70 -1.95 0.34
N ASP A 222 -10.31 -2.91 1.01
CA ASP A 222 -10.90 -2.71 2.32
C ASP A 222 -9.80 -2.73 3.40
N VAL A 223 -10.14 -2.87 4.65
CA VAL A 223 -9.19 -2.86 5.77
C VAL A 223 -9.15 -4.23 6.45
N GLY A 224 -7.93 -4.68 6.77
CA GLY A 224 -7.67 -5.97 7.41
C GLY A 224 -6.68 -6.84 6.64
N LEU A 225 -6.76 -8.16 6.78
CA LEU A 225 -5.86 -9.09 6.08
C LEU A 225 -5.92 -8.91 4.57
N ASN A 226 -7.12 -8.76 4.00
CA ASN A 226 -7.31 -8.48 2.57
C ASN A 226 -6.47 -7.29 2.07
N GLN A 227 -6.41 -6.20 2.85
CA GLN A 227 -5.60 -5.01 2.55
C GLN A 227 -4.11 -5.35 2.52
N MET A 228 -3.63 -6.05 3.55
CA MET A 228 -2.21 -6.36 3.67
C MET A 228 -1.75 -7.33 2.58
N PHE A 229 -2.51 -8.40 2.33
CA PHE A 229 -2.21 -9.33 1.23
C PHE A 229 -2.28 -8.64 -0.13
N ALA A 230 -3.31 -7.84 -0.40
CA ALA A 230 -3.44 -7.11 -1.65
C ALA A 230 -2.27 -6.12 -1.83
N SER A 231 -1.90 -5.38 -0.80
CA SER A 231 -0.79 -4.41 -0.85
C SER A 231 0.57 -5.08 -1.12
N ARG A 232 0.80 -6.28 -0.58
CA ARG A 232 2.06 -7.02 -0.73
C ARG A 232 2.21 -7.73 -2.06
N TYR A 233 1.13 -8.34 -2.58
CA TYR A 233 1.22 -9.29 -3.68
C TYR A 233 0.67 -8.76 -5.01
N PHE A 234 -0.08 -7.65 -5.00
CA PHE A 234 -0.49 -6.98 -6.23
C PHE A 234 0.69 -6.20 -6.85
N LYS A 235 0.88 -6.31 -8.15
CA LYS A 235 1.93 -5.58 -8.88
C LYS A 235 1.42 -4.24 -9.39
N TYR A 236 1.99 -3.18 -8.89
CA TYR A 236 1.70 -1.81 -9.32
C TYR A 236 2.56 -1.48 -10.53
N ARG A 237 1.94 -1.33 -11.71
CA ARG A 237 2.63 -1.07 -12.97
C ARG A 237 2.41 0.33 -13.51
N SER A 238 1.43 1.03 -12.97
CA SER A 238 1.05 2.40 -13.34
C SER A 238 0.89 3.28 -12.12
N PRO A 239 1.17 4.58 -12.20
CA PRO A 239 0.92 5.51 -11.12
C PRO A 239 -0.56 5.55 -10.71
N ARG A 240 -0.81 5.91 -9.45
CA ARG A 240 -2.17 6.07 -8.90
C ARG A 240 -3.05 4.84 -9.14
N SER A 241 -2.48 3.69 -8.94
CA SER A 241 -3.15 2.40 -9.10
C SER A 241 -3.55 1.75 -7.77
N ILE A 242 -3.46 2.48 -6.66
CA ILE A 242 -3.96 2.04 -5.35
C ILE A 242 -4.88 3.09 -4.73
N VAL A 243 -6.02 2.62 -4.20
CA VAL A 243 -6.96 3.40 -3.40
C VAL A 243 -7.25 2.62 -2.12
N THR A 244 -6.85 3.17 -0.98
CA THR A 244 -6.95 2.47 0.30
C THR A 244 -7.12 3.44 1.47
N SER A 245 -7.85 3.04 2.50
CA SER A 245 -7.94 3.80 3.76
C SER A 245 -6.71 3.53 4.64
N GLY A 246 -5.52 3.91 4.15
CA GLY A 246 -4.25 3.64 4.82
C GLY A 246 -3.95 4.54 6.02
N GLY A 247 -4.66 5.67 6.16
CA GLY A 247 -4.49 6.59 7.29
C GLY A 247 -5.43 6.27 8.46
N LEU A 248 -6.73 6.22 8.21
CA LEU A 248 -7.76 5.99 9.23
C LEU A 248 -8.13 4.51 9.40
N GLY A 249 -7.85 3.66 8.42
CA GLY A 249 -8.16 2.24 8.48
C GLY A 249 -9.66 1.96 8.59
N THR A 250 -10.47 2.60 7.74
CA THR A 250 -11.93 2.53 7.78
C THR A 250 -12.43 1.25 7.09
N MET A 251 -12.92 0.28 7.85
CA MET A 251 -13.60 -0.90 7.28
C MET A 251 -14.88 -0.47 6.54
N GLY A 252 -15.19 -1.16 5.44
CA GLY A 252 -16.28 -0.79 4.52
C GLY A 252 -15.91 0.27 3.48
N PHE A 253 -14.67 0.77 3.48
CA PHE A 253 -14.18 1.77 2.53
C PHE A 253 -14.18 1.28 1.08
N CYS A 254 -13.90 0.00 0.87
CA CYS A 254 -13.57 -0.56 -0.43
C CYS A 254 -14.67 -0.34 -1.48
N MET A 255 -15.91 -0.72 -1.16
CA MET A 255 -16.98 -0.72 -2.16
C MET A 255 -17.33 0.69 -2.64
N PRO A 256 -17.64 1.69 -1.78
CA PRO A 256 -17.92 3.05 -2.24
C PRO A 256 -16.71 3.69 -2.93
N ALA A 257 -15.49 3.41 -2.48
CA ALA A 257 -14.28 3.91 -3.12
C ALA A 257 -14.05 3.29 -4.51
N ALA A 258 -14.34 2.00 -4.69
CA ALA A 258 -14.25 1.33 -5.99
C ALA A 258 -15.27 1.87 -6.99
N ILE A 259 -16.49 2.15 -6.54
CA ILE A 259 -17.50 2.83 -7.38
C ILE A 259 -16.94 4.20 -7.82
N GLY A 260 -16.45 5.00 -6.87
CA GLY A 260 -15.84 6.30 -7.19
C GLY A 260 -14.67 6.19 -8.18
N ALA A 261 -13.83 5.15 -8.03
CA ALA A 261 -12.71 4.90 -8.94
C ALA A 261 -13.16 4.58 -10.38
N THR A 262 -14.28 3.87 -10.57
CA THR A 262 -14.80 3.60 -11.93
C THR A 262 -15.26 4.88 -12.64
N PHE A 263 -15.76 5.86 -11.88
CA PHE A 263 -16.13 7.17 -12.45
C PHE A 263 -14.91 8.09 -12.65
N GLY A 264 -13.98 8.07 -11.69
CA GLY A 264 -12.78 8.90 -11.77
C GLY A 264 -11.75 8.43 -12.81
N ALA A 265 -11.76 7.12 -13.13
CA ALA A 265 -10.84 6.52 -14.08
C ALA A 265 -11.58 5.52 -15.01
N PRO A 266 -12.56 5.98 -15.84
CA PRO A 266 -13.48 5.10 -16.57
C PRO A 266 -12.81 4.21 -17.62
N GLN A 267 -11.56 4.48 -17.98
CA GLN A 267 -10.78 3.67 -18.92
C GLN A 267 -9.97 2.57 -18.24
N ARG A 268 -9.93 2.56 -16.90
CA ARG A 268 -9.13 1.62 -16.11
C ARG A 268 -10.03 0.57 -15.46
N MET A 269 -9.56 -0.67 -15.45
CA MET A 269 -10.26 -1.73 -14.72
C MET A 269 -10.05 -1.55 -13.21
N VAL A 270 -11.13 -1.61 -12.44
CA VAL A 270 -11.12 -1.43 -10.99
C VAL A 270 -11.36 -2.77 -10.30
N PHE A 271 -10.40 -3.20 -9.50
CA PHE A 271 -10.46 -4.38 -8.64
C PHE A 271 -10.68 -3.95 -7.19
N ALA A 272 -11.74 -4.45 -6.56
CA ALA A 272 -12.10 -4.17 -5.18
C ALA A 272 -11.84 -5.40 -4.30
N PHE A 273 -10.77 -5.40 -3.51
CA PHE A 273 -10.44 -6.47 -2.58
C PHE A 273 -11.04 -6.19 -1.22
N SER A 274 -12.01 -6.96 -0.81
CA SER A 274 -12.66 -6.84 0.50
C SER A 274 -12.66 -8.16 1.24
N GLY A 275 -12.52 -8.11 2.57
CA GLY A 275 -12.88 -9.22 3.44
C GLY A 275 -14.38 -9.29 3.62
N ASP A 276 -14.88 -10.44 4.08
CA ASP A 276 -16.30 -10.70 4.37
C ASP A 276 -16.89 -9.69 5.37
N GLY A 277 -16.13 -9.29 6.39
CA GLY A 277 -16.58 -8.28 7.36
C GLY A 277 -16.72 -6.89 6.74
N GLY A 278 -15.72 -6.44 5.98
CA GLY A 278 -15.74 -5.14 5.32
C GLY A 278 -16.81 -5.04 4.24
N PHE A 279 -17.00 -6.11 3.47
CA PHE A 279 -18.03 -6.18 2.44
C PHE A 279 -19.44 -5.97 3.01
N GLN A 280 -19.76 -6.58 4.17
CA GLN A 280 -21.06 -6.43 4.81
C GLN A 280 -21.32 -5.01 5.34
N MET A 281 -20.29 -4.24 5.68
CA MET A 281 -20.46 -2.91 6.26
C MET A 281 -21.08 -1.88 5.30
N ASN A 282 -20.87 -2.06 3.98
CA ASN A 282 -21.44 -1.20 2.94
C ASN A 282 -22.09 -2.00 1.82
N ILE A 283 -22.73 -3.11 2.16
CA ILE A 283 -23.39 -4.02 1.21
C ILE A 283 -24.50 -3.31 0.42
N GLN A 284 -25.14 -2.27 0.97
CA GLN A 284 -26.15 -1.45 0.29
C GLN A 284 -25.60 -0.77 -0.98
N GLU A 285 -24.30 -0.59 -1.10
CA GLU A 285 -23.69 0.00 -2.29
C GLU A 285 -23.77 -0.89 -3.54
N LEU A 286 -24.16 -2.15 -3.37
CA LEU A 286 -24.54 -3.00 -4.50
C LEU A 286 -25.73 -2.40 -5.27
N GLY A 287 -26.61 -1.65 -4.58
CA GLY A 287 -27.68 -0.85 -5.21
C GLY A 287 -27.11 0.25 -6.11
N THR A 288 -26.10 0.98 -5.63
CA THR A 288 -25.40 2.01 -6.42
C THR A 288 -24.70 1.40 -7.64
N ILE A 289 -24.06 0.23 -7.48
CA ILE A 289 -23.43 -0.52 -8.58
C ILE A 289 -24.47 -0.93 -9.61
N MET A 290 -25.60 -1.48 -9.17
CA MET A 290 -26.68 -1.94 -10.05
C MET A 290 -27.29 -0.77 -10.83
N GLU A 291 -27.64 0.32 -10.16
CA GLU A 291 -28.27 1.50 -10.78
C GLU A 291 -27.37 2.13 -11.84
N ASN A 292 -26.07 2.25 -11.55
CA ASN A 292 -25.12 2.92 -12.43
C ASN A 292 -24.34 1.97 -13.34
N GLN A 293 -24.60 0.66 -13.26
CA GLN A 293 -23.83 -0.36 -13.98
C GLN A 293 -22.31 -0.21 -13.83
N ALA A 294 -21.86 0.21 -12.63
CA ALA A 294 -20.48 0.47 -12.35
C ALA A 294 -19.62 -0.83 -12.50
N PRO A 295 -18.61 -0.88 -13.40
CA PRO A 295 -17.93 -2.13 -13.77
C PRO A 295 -16.87 -2.57 -12.75
N VAL A 296 -17.22 -2.55 -11.47
CA VAL A 296 -16.33 -2.96 -10.37
C VAL A 296 -16.15 -4.48 -10.38
N LYS A 297 -14.89 -4.95 -10.33
CA LYS A 297 -14.53 -6.35 -10.13
C LYS A 297 -14.30 -6.57 -8.64
N MET A 298 -15.29 -7.13 -7.95
CA MET A 298 -15.26 -7.35 -6.50
C MET A 298 -14.66 -8.72 -6.20
N ILE A 299 -13.55 -8.74 -5.46
CA ILE A 299 -12.90 -9.93 -4.95
C ILE A 299 -13.21 -10.00 -3.45
N LEU A 300 -14.12 -10.88 -3.08
CA LEU A 300 -14.52 -11.12 -1.71
C LEU A 300 -13.68 -12.26 -1.11
N MET A 301 -12.74 -11.93 -0.25
CA MET A 301 -11.91 -12.89 0.47
C MET A 301 -12.63 -13.32 1.73
N ASN A 302 -13.31 -14.46 1.65
CA ASN A 302 -14.13 -15.00 2.73
C ASN A 302 -13.32 -15.99 3.56
N ASN A 303 -12.86 -15.54 4.74
CA ASN A 303 -12.18 -16.38 5.73
C ASN A 303 -13.01 -16.56 7.01
N THR A 304 -14.27 -16.18 7.02
CA THR A 304 -15.18 -16.25 8.18
C THR A 304 -14.71 -15.59 9.46
N TYR A 305 -13.73 -14.69 9.36
CA TYR A 305 -13.17 -13.98 10.52
C TYR A 305 -12.92 -12.50 10.25
N LEU A 306 -13.03 -11.69 11.29
CA LEU A 306 -12.33 -10.40 11.37
C LEU A 306 -10.83 -10.69 11.53
N GLY A 307 -10.20 -11.11 10.44
CA GLY A 307 -8.91 -11.81 10.46
C GLY A 307 -7.78 -11.02 11.11
N ASN A 308 -7.70 -9.70 10.88
CA ASN A 308 -6.68 -8.87 11.51
C ASN A 308 -6.87 -8.79 13.04
N VAL A 309 -8.13 -8.67 13.50
CA VAL A 309 -8.44 -8.69 14.94
C VAL A 309 -8.12 -10.05 15.56
N ARG A 310 -8.44 -11.17 14.85
CA ARG A 310 -8.07 -12.50 15.25
C ARG A 310 -6.55 -12.66 15.40
N GLN A 311 -5.77 -12.21 14.41
CA GLN A 311 -4.29 -12.27 14.45
C GLN A 311 -3.73 -11.52 15.67
N TRP A 312 -4.27 -10.34 15.99
CA TRP A 312 -3.90 -9.60 17.20
C TRP A 312 -4.27 -10.35 18.47
N GLN A 313 -5.45 -10.99 18.53
CA GLN A 313 -5.85 -11.79 19.68
C GLN A 313 -4.97 -13.05 19.84
N GLN A 314 -4.56 -13.66 18.74
CA GLN A 314 -3.61 -14.76 18.74
C GLN A 314 -2.27 -14.32 19.35
N MET A 315 -1.72 -13.21 18.87
CA MET A 315 -0.38 -12.74 19.24
C MET A 315 -0.32 -12.13 20.65
N MET A 316 -1.34 -11.38 21.06
CA MET A 316 -1.31 -10.56 22.28
C MET A 316 -2.12 -11.15 23.44
N PHE A 317 -3.00 -12.13 23.17
CA PHE A 317 -3.93 -12.68 24.14
C PHE A 317 -3.95 -14.21 24.14
N ASP A 318 -2.86 -14.85 23.75
CA ASP A 318 -2.68 -16.31 23.76
C ASP A 318 -3.79 -17.08 23.04
N GLY A 319 -4.28 -16.55 21.91
CA GLY A 319 -5.34 -17.17 21.13
C GLY A 319 -6.73 -17.15 21.78
N ARG A 320 -6.93 -16.31 22.79
CA ARG A 320 -8.26 -16.14 23.43
C ARG A 320 -9.17 -15.30 22.52
N TYR A 321 -9.73 -15.95 21.51
CA TYR A 321 -10.58 -15.31 20.52
C TYR A 321 -11.93 -14.88 21.10
N SER A 322 -12.35 -13.66 20.77
CA SER A 322 -13.65 -13.11 21.15
C SER A 322 -14.20 -12.21 20.05
N CYS A 323 -15.43 -12.48 19.63
CA CYS A 323 -16.18 -11.69 18.63
C CYS A 323 -15.43 -11.52 17.29
N THR A 324 -14.60 -12.46 16.88
CA THR A 324 -13.85 -12.41 15.62
C THR A 324 -14.38 -13.37 14.55
N HIS A 325 -14.99 -14.49 14.95
CA HIS A 325 -15.66 -15.40 14.03
C HIS A 325 -16.98 -14.79 13.53
N MET A 326 -17.25 -14.95 12.25
CA MET A 326 -18.43 -14.42 11.57
C MET A 326 -19.27 -15.53 10.95
N MET A 327 -20.59 -15.39 11.02
CA MET A 327 -21.53 -16.14 10.20
C MET A 327 -21.89 -15.30 8.99
N ASN A 328 -21.47 -15.71 7.82
CA ASN A 328 -21.70 -14.97 6.60
C ASN A 328 -23.05 -15.33 5.94
N PRO A 329 -23.70 -14.39 5.27
CA PRO A 329 -24.86 -14.67 4.44
C PRO A 329 -24.45 -15.46 3.19
N ASP A 330 -25.44 -16.00 2.49
CA ASP A 330 -25.24 -16.58 1.16
C ASP A 330 -25.03 -15.43 0.12
N TYR A 331 -23.77 -15.15 -0.18
CA TYR A 331 -23.40 -14.07 -1.11
C TYR A 331 -23.88 -14.31 -2.54
N SER A 332 -24.11 -15.56 -2.95
CA SER A 332 -24.67 -15.88 -4.26
C SER A 332 -26.09 -15.35 -4.41
N LYS A 333 -26.91 -15.47 -3.34
CA LYS A 333 -28.27 -14.92 -3.32
C LYS A 333 -28.28 -13.40 -3.27
N ILE A 334 -27.32 -12.81 -2.55
CA ILE A 334 -27.17 -11.36 -2.52
C ILE A 334 -26.81 -10.85 -3.91
N ALA A 335 -25.82 -11.42 -4.57
CA ALA A 335 -25.42 -11.08 -5.93
C ALA A 335 -26.59 -11.20 -6.91
N ALA A 336 -27.34 -12.31 -6.83
CA ALA A 336 -28.53 -12.55 -7.66
C ALA A 336 -29.61 -11.50 -7.43
N ALA A 337 -29.85 -11.06 -6.18
CA ALA A 337 -30.82 -10.03 -5.84
C ALA A 337 -30.52 -8.67 -6.50
N TYR A 338 -29.24 -8.36 -6.72
CA TYR A 338 -28.80 -7.15 -7.43
C TYR A 338 -28.47 -7.39 -8.90
N GLY A 339 -28.71 -8.61 -9.43
CA GLY A 339 -28.44 -8.93 -10.84
C GLY A 339 -26.96 -8.91 -11.21
N ILE A 340 -26.07 -9.09 -10.23
CA ILE A 340 -24.61 -9.07 -10.42
C ILE A 340 -24.12 -10.52 -10.63
N PRO A 341 -23.37 -10.80 -11.73
CA PRO A 341 -22.74 -12.09 -11.93
C PRO A 341 -21.82 -12.47 -10.76
N TYR A 342 -21.86 -13.75 -10.37
CA TYR A 342 -21.15 -14.25 -9.22
C TYR A 342 -20.49 -15.59 -9.52
N ILE A 343 -19.32 -15.82 -8.91
CA ILE A 343 -18.64 -17.11 -8.88
C ILE A 343 -18.03 -17.35 -7.50
N LEU A 344 -18.18 -18.59 -7.00
CA LEU A 344 -17.52 -19.04 -5.79
C LEU A 344 -16.33 -19.91 -6.15
N VAL A 345 -15.17 -19.61 -5.61
CA VAL A 345 -13.93 -20.37 -5.70
C VAL A 345 -13.63 -21.01 -4.34
N THR A 346 -13.68 -22.33 -4.29
CA THR A 346 -13.38 -23.13 -3.09
C THR A 346 -12.12 -23.98 -3.25
N ASP A 347 -11.63 -24.12 -4.49
CA ASP A 347 -10.47 -24.93 -4.84
C ASP A 347 -9.52 -24.14 -5.77
N ARG A 348 -8.22 -24.27 -5.51
CA ARG A 348 -7.18 -23.53 -6.27
C ARG A 348 -7.20 -23.83 -7.77
N SER A 349 -7.63 -25.00 -8.19
CA SER A 349 -7.77 -25.35 -9.61
C SER A 349 -8.80 -24.50 -10.37
N GLN A 350 -9.78 -23.94 -9.65
CA GLN A 350 -10.85 -23.10 -10.20
C GLN A 350 -10.38 -21.63 -10.38
N LEU A 351 -9.37 -21.18 -9.60
CA LEU A 351 -9.03 -19.77 -9.42
C LEU A 351 -8.71 -19.09 -10.74
N LYS A 352 -7.84 -19.70 -11.55
CA LYS A 352 -7.37 -19.11 -12.82
C LYS A 352 -8.52 -18.82 -13.79
N ASP A 353 -9.43 -19.78 -13.95
CA ASP A 353 -10.55 -19.64 -14.90
C ASP A 353 -11.62 -18.67 -14.34
N ALA A 354 -11.85 -18.67 -13.02
CA ALA A 354 -12.76 -17.75 -12.35
C ALA A 354 -12.28 -16.28 -12.49
N VAL A 355 -10.99 -16.02 -12.30
CA VAL A 355 -10.38 -14.69 -12.51
C VAL A 355 -10.50 -14.27 -13.96
N LYS A 356 -10.22 -15.16 -14.92
CA LYS A 356 -10.39 -14.90 -16.34
C LYS A 356 -11.83 -14.55 -16.70
N GLN A 357 -12.82 -15.27 -16.15
CA GLN A 357 -14.24 -15.00 -16.37
C GLN A 357 -14.61 -13.61 -15.81
N MET A 358 -14.17 -13.29 -14.58
CA MET A 358 -14.42 -11.99 -13.97
C MET A 358 -13.84 -10.84 -14.80
N ILE A 359 -12.61 -10.95 -15.27
CA ILE A 359 -11.93 -9.91 -16.07
C ILE A 359 -12.61 -9.74 -17.43
N SER A 360 -13.09 -10.84 -18.03
CA SER A 360 -13.76 -10.80 -19.35
C SER A 360 -15.18 -10.22 -19.29
N ALA A 361 -15.79 -10.13 -18.13
CA ALA A 361 -17.12 -9.53 -17.97
C ALA A 361 -17.05 -8.01 -18.19
N THR A 362 -18.01 -7.45 -18.92
CA THR A 362 -18.05 -6.00 -19.22
C THR A 362 -18.59 -5.16 -18.06
N GLY A 363 -19.50 -5.73 -17.23
CA GLY A 363 -20.14 -5.07 -16.09
C GLY A 363 -19.50 -5.42 -14.74
N PRO A 364 -20.22 -5.15 -13.64
CA PRO A 364 -19.81 -5.58 -12.30
C PRO A 364 -19.73 -7.10 -12.20
N PHE A 365 -18.91 -7.59 -11.28
CA PHE A 365 -18.74 -9.02 -11.05
C PHE A 365 -18.30 -9.28 -9.61
N ILE A 366 -18.83 -10.30 -8.96
CA ILE A 366 -18.38 -10.77 -7.65
C ILE A 366 -17.68 -12.12 -7.80
N LEU A 367 -16.41 -12.18 -7.42
CA LEU A 367 -15.66 -13.39 -7.21
C LEU A 367 -15.49 -13.58 -5.70
N GLU A 368 -16.15 -14.56 -5.14
CA GLU A 368 -15.94 -14.96 -3.75
C GLU A 368 -14.88 -16.06 -3.72
N ALA A 369 -13.81 -15.85 -2.95
CA ALA A 369 -12.78 -16.83 -2.68
C ALA A 369 -12.91 -17.30 -1.23
N ALA A 370 -13.28 -18.57 -1.02
CA ALA A 370 -13.23 -19.23 0.29
C ALA A 370 -11.76 -19.53 0.61
N VAL A 371 -11.16 -18.66 1.40
CA VAL A 371 -9.74 -18.73 1.75
C VAL A 371 -9.53 -19.30 3.14
N GLU A 372 -8.28 -19.64 3.47
CA GLU A 372 -7.94 -20.18 4.79
C GLU A 372 -8.41 -19.27 5.93
N ASP A 373 -9.10 -19.87 6.90
CA ASP A 373 -9.78 -19.16 7.99
C ASP A 373 -8.77 -18.42 8.91
N GLU A 374 -7.66 -19.09 9.24
CA GLU A 374 -6.70 -18.61 10.23
C GLU A 374 -5.36 -18.15 9.65
N GLU A 375 -5.32 -17.77 8.38
CA GLU A 375 -4.14 -17.20 7.77
C GLU A 375 -3.70 -15.91 8.48
N ASN A 376 -2.39 -15.75 8.67
CA ASN A 376 -1.78 -14.55 9.25
C ASN A 376 -0.93 -13.80 8.22
N VAL A 377 -0.91 -12.47 8.31
CA VAL A 377 0.00 -11.66 7.50
C VAL A 377 1.39 -11.67 8.12
N MET A 378 2.34 -12.23 7.38
CA MET A 378 3.77 -12.29 7.74
C MET A 378 4.64 -11.78 6.57
N PRO A 379 5.88 -11.36 6.84
CA PRO A 379 6.43 -11.04 8.14
C PRO A 379 5.79 -9.77 8.73
N MET A 380 5.90 -9.58 10.03
CA MET A 380 5.41 -8.36 10.66
C MET A 380 6.31 -7.89 11.81
N ILE A 381 6.24 -6.60 12.13
CA ILE A 381 6.87 -6.02 13.31
C ILE A 381 5.88 -6.10 14.47
N LYS A 382 6.27 -6.75 15.58
CA LYS A 382 5.46 -6.71 16.81
C LYS A 382 5.45 -5.30 17.40
N PRO A 383 4.33 -4.88 18.01
CA PRO A 383 4.29 -3.63 18.75
C PRO A 383 5.38 -3.57 19.83
N GLY A 384 6.11 -2.47 19.86
CA GLY A 384 7.22 -2.27 20.78
C GLY A 384 8.59 -2.75 20.26
N ASN A 385 8.63 -3.47 19.14
CA ASN A 385 9.87 -3.89 18.50
C ASN A 385 10.48 -2.80 17.62
N SER A 386 11.75 -2.95 17.32
CA SER A 386 12.46 -2.17 16.30
C SER A 386 11.99 -2.54 14.89
N VAL A 387 12.17 -1.63 13.93
CA VAL A 387 11.76 -1.84 12.53
C VAL A 387 12.44 -3.04 11.87
N ASP A 388 13.63 -3.41 12.33
CA ASP A 388 14.42 -4.55 11.86
C ASP A 388 14.16 -5.88 12.61
N GLU A 389 13.32 -5.83 13.65
CA GLU A 389 12.93 -7.02 14.43
C GLU A 389 11.59 -7.59 13.93
N MET A 390 11.59 -8.17 12.74
CA MET A 390 10.41 -8.80 12.15
C MET A 390 10.26 -10.26 12.56
N ILE A 391 9.00 -10.69 12.77
CA ILE A 391 8.67 -12.09 13.04
C ILE A 391 8.06 -12.72 11.79
N PHE A 392 8.25 -14.04 11.64
CA PHE A 392 7.75 -14.85 10.51
C PHE A 392 6.61 -15.80 10.91
N GLU A 393 6.36 -15.95 12.21
CA GLU A 393 5.32 -16.81 12.79
C GLU A 393 4.84 -16.25 14.14
N ILE A 394 3.64 -16.69 14.59
CA ILE A 394 3.05 -16.34 15.88
C ILE A 394 2.93 -17.60 16.73
#